data_27663d0d1ccae24201fd60b891baeae5
#
_entry.id   27663d0d1ccae24201fd60b891baeae5
#
_cell.length_a   1.000
_cell.length_b   1.000
_cell.length_c   1.000
_cell.angle_alpha   90.00
_cell.angle_beta   90.00
_cell.angle_gamma   90.00
#
_symmetry.space_group_name_H-M   'P 1'
#
loop_
_entity.id
_entity.type
_entity.pdbx_description
1 polymer ?
#
loop_
_entity_poly.entity_id
_entity_poly.type
_entity_poly.pdbx_seq_one_letter_code
_entity_poly.pdbx_strand_id
1 'polypeptide(L)'
;MLLKGWCLLSSVLLPGCTCLLAPSLNAPRRGINAASGTGDNVSDAMDVINKCARDRSAKPDDVAAALAVLRAERPRPPTRESFAGTWELIWNDKLAKVPVVNGYMPNRETLVWDLDSRALDLRVETLPFLPEIKIRGENLTYDEDGLLKYTVGDKPPSTWDVFHAADGVVCAESSATGLNVIRRID
;
A
#
# COMPACT_ATOMS: atom_id res chain seq x y z
N MET A 1 22.85 -27.49 -3.38
CA MET A 1 21.59 -28.27 -3.43
C MET A 1 20.66 -27.71 -2.36
N LEU A 2 19.48 -27.20 -2.75
CA LEU A 2 18.38 -26.79 -1.86
C LEU A 2 18.55 -25.49 -1.05
N LEU A 3 18.17 -24.34 -1.66
CA LEU A 3 17.48 -23.23 -1.03
C LEU A 3 16.68 -22.49 -2.13
N LYS A 4 15.77 -23.21 -2.76
CA LYS A 4 14.67 -22.64 -3.53
C LYS A 4 13.47 -22.60 -2.59
N GLY A 5 13.05 -21.42 -2.15
CA GLY A 5 11.74 -21.41 -1.52
C GLY A 5 11.48 -20.36 -0.48
N TRP A 6 11.82 -19.07 -0.69
CA TRP A 6 11.20 -18.02 0.17
C TRP A 6 11.19 -16.64 -0.50
N CYS A 7 11.09 -16.63 -1.81
CA CYS A 7 11.02 -15.38 -2.57
C CYS A 7 9.66 -15.26 -3.31
N LEU A 8 8.55 -15.63 -2.65
CA LEU A 8 7.24 -15.68 -3.30
C LEU A 8 6.11 -15.32 -2.33
N LEU A 9 6.15 -14.13 -1.75
CA LEU A 9 4.94 -13.52 -1.19
C LEU A 9 4.44 -12.35 -2.04
N SER A 10 5.01 -12.17 -3.21
CA SER A 10 4.46 -11.27 -4.22
C SER A 10 4.18 -12.09 -5.47
N SER A 11 2.90 -12.41 -5.69
CA SER A 11 2.36 -12.90 -6.97
C SER A 11 2.64 -14.37 -7.32
N VAL A 12 2.01 -15.32 -6.63
CA VAL A 12 1.67 -16.60 -7.26
C VAL A 12 0.25 -16.50 -7.80
N LEU A 13 0.12 -16.16 -9.06
CA LEU A 13 -1.05 -16.45 -9.88
C LEU A 13 -1.08 -17.96 -10.12
N LEU A 14 -1.98 -18.66 -9.45
CA LEU A 14 -2.43 -19.98 -9.86
C LEU A 14 -3.55 -19.80 -10.89
N PRO A 15 -3.46 -20.34 -12.11
CA PRO A 15 -4.58 -20.40 -13.02
C PRO A 15 -5.48 -21.59 -12.63
N GLY A 16 -6.74 -21.29 -12.43
CA GLY A 16 -7.80 -22.30 -12.39
C GLY A 16 -8.40 -22.57 -11.02
N CYS A 17 -9.35 -21.74 -10.60
CA CYS A 17 -10.41 -22.16 -9.70
C CYS A 17 -11.73 -21.50 -10.11
N THR A 18 -12.60 -22.36 -10.59
CA THR A 18 -13.97 -22.12 -11.03
C THR A 18 -14.80 -21.51 -9.89
N CYS A 19 -15.60 -20.53 -10.23
CA CYS A 19 -16.61 -19.90 -9.38
C CYS A 19 -17.51 -20.93 -8.69
N LEU A 20 -17.54 -20.87 -7.36
CA LEU A 20 -18.68 -21.31 -6.57
C LEU A 20 -19.24 -20.12 -5.83
N LEU A 21 -20.48 -19.79 -6.17
CA LEU A 21 -21.35 -18.82 -5.55
C LEU A 21 -21.42 -19.02 -4.03
N ALA A 22 -20.97 -18.04 -3.26
CA ALA A 22 -21.18 -18.01 -1.83
C ALA A 22 -22.45 -17.22 -1.49
N PRO A 23 -23.27 -17.69 -0.54
CA PRO A 23 -24.51 -17.03 -0.15
C PRO A 23 -24.25 -15.75 0.64
N SER A 24 -25.06 -14.74 0.36
CA SER A 24 -25.19 -13.49 1.07
C SER A 24 -25.45 -13.74 2.58
N LEU A 25 -24.47 -13.43 3.42
CA LEU A 25 -24.67 -13.29 4.85
C LEU A 25 -24.92 -11.83 5.18
N ASN A 26 -26.16 -11.52 5.51
CA ASN A 26 -26.58 -10.27 6.14
C ASN A 26 -25.89 -10.14 7.50
N ALA A 27 -24.78 -9.40 7.57
CA ALA A 27 -24.22 -8.94 8.83
C ALA A 27 -25.06 -7.73 9.33
N PRO A 28 -25.40 -7.66 10.63
CA PRO A 28 -26.15 -6.53 11.17
C PRO A 28 -25.30 -5.26 11.05
N ARG A 29 -25.77 -4.30 10.27
CA ARG A 29 -25.25 -2.92 10.24
C ARG A 29 -25.42 -2.33 11.64
N ARG A 30 -24.33 -2.30 12.43
CA ARG A 30 -24.28 -1.36 13.55
C ARG A 30 -24.34 0.03 12.95
N GLY A 31 -25.43 0.73 13.32
CA GLY A 31 -25.67 2.09 12.89
C GLY A 31 -24.53 2.98 13.34
N ILE A 32 -23.71 3.37 12.38
CA ILE A 32 -22.85 4.55 12.51
C ILE A 32 -23.82 5.70 12.33
N ASN A 33 -24.03 6.50 13.38
CA ASN A 33 -24.85 7.70 13.35
C ASN A 33 -24.30 8.63 12.24
N ALA A 34 -25.02 8.70 11.15
CA ALA A 34 -24.78 9.62 10.05
C ALA A 34 -25.25 11.02 10.47
N ALA A 35 -24.47 11.73 11.26
CA ALA A 35 -24.64 13.16 11.57
C ALA A 35 -23.39 13.76 12.24
N SER A 36 -22.19 13.57 11.65
CA SER A 36 -21.05 14.46 11.88
C SER A 36 -20.43 14.74 10.51
N GLY A 37 -20.05 16.01 10.26
CA GLY A 37 -19.66 16.47 8.93
C GLY A 37 -18.50 15.65 8.34
N THR A 38 -18.44 15.58 7.03
CA THR A 38 -17.42 14.85 6.25
C THR A 38 -15.98 15.18 6.69
N GLY A 39 -15.75 16.38 7.27
CA GLY A 39 -14.46 16.82 7.77
C GLY A 39 -13.95 16.04 8.99
N ASP A 40 -14.83 15.70 9.91
CA ASP A 40 -14.45 14.97 11.13
C ASP A 40 -14.00 13.54 10.80
N ASN A 41 -14.69 12.90 9.87
CA ASN A 41 -14.35 11.55 9.44
C ASN A 41 -12.97 11.45 8.75
N VAL A 42 -12.60 12.47 7.96
CA VAL A 42 -11.28 12.53 7.31
C VAL A 42 -10.18 12.78 8.33
N SER A 43 -10.42 13.67 9.30
CA SER A 43 -9.46 13.94 10.39
C SER A 43 -9.18 12.68 11.22
N ASP A 44 -10.23 11.97 11.63
CA ASP A 44 -10.11 10.73 12.40
C ASP A 44 -9.37 9.65 11.59
N ALA A 45 -9.67 9.54 10.30
CA ALA A 45 -8.97 8.62 9.41
C ALA A 45 -7.48 8.96 9.30
N MET A 46 -7.13 10.25 9.20
CA MET A 46 -5.74 10.70 9.18
C MET A 46 -4.99 10.38 10.47
N ASP A 47 -5.62 10.52 11.62
CA ASP A 47 -5.00 10.17 12.91
C ASP A 47 -4.67 8.68 12.99
N VAL A 48 -5.58 7.82 12.52
CA VAL A 48 -5.33 6.37 12.43
C VAL A 48 -4.15 6.07 11.49
N ILE A 49 -4.11 6.69 10.32
CA ILE A 49 -3.03 6.48 9.35
C ILE A 49 -1.69 7.01 9.88
N ASN A 50 -1.66 8.17 10.52
CA ASN A 50 -0.46 8.70 11.16
C ASN A 50 0.05 7.77 12.27
N LYS A 51 -0.83 7.23 13.11
CA LYS A 51 -0.48 6.23 14.11
C LYS A 51 0.05 4.95 13.49
N CYS A 52 -0.55 4.48 12.40
CA CYS A 52 -0.05 3.34 11.62
C CYS A 52 1.38 3.60 11.11
N ALA A 53 1.60 4.75 10.47
CA ALA A 53 2.88 5.09 9.85
C ALA A 53 4.01 5.32 10.86
N ARG A 54 3.73 5.93 12.02
CA ARG A 54 4.74 6.29 13.03
C ARG A 54 5.04 5.16 14.00
N ASP A 55 3.99 4.58 14.58
CA ASP A 55 4.12 3.72 15.76
C ASP A 55 3.88 2.24 15.44
N ARG A 56 3.37 1.92 14.25
CA ARG A 56 2.96 0.57 13.84
C ARG A 56 2.00 -0.07 14.86
N SER A 57 1.11 0.73 15.48
CA SER A 57 0.27 0.32 16.59
C SER A 57 -1.24 0.45 16.33
N ALA A 58 -1.65 0.93 15.15
CA ALA A 58 -3.04 0.96 14.77
C ALA A 58 -3.56 -0.47 14.49
N LYS A 59 -4.81 -0.75 14.82
CA LYS A 59 -5.41 -2.06 14.53
C LYS A 59 -5.64 -2.22 13.03
N PRO A 60 -5.47 -3.42 12.46
CA PRO A 60 -5.63 -3.65 11.02
C PRO A 60 -7.00 -3.20 10.48
N ASP A 61 -8.07 -3.48 11.21
CA ASP A 61 -9.43 -3.11 10.80
C ASP A 61 -9.64 -1.58 10.80
N ASP A 62 -9.03 -0.87 11.78
CA ASP A 62 -9.09 0.59 11.86
C ASP A 62 -8.30 1.21 10.68
N VAL A 63 -7.13 0.65 10.33
CA VAL A 63 -6.34 1.10 9.18
C VAL A 63 -7.11 0.87 7.88
N ALA A 64 -7.72 -0.29 7.70
CA ALA A 64 -8.52 -0.59 6.51
C ALA A 64 -9.72 0.35 6.37
N ALA A 65 -10.42 0.65 7.48
CA ALA A 65 -11.53 1.60 7.51
C ALA A 65 -11.07 3.02 7.17
N ALA A 66 -9.96 3.47 7.75
CA ALA A 66 -9.37 4.78 7.49
C ALA A 66 -8.95 4.94 6.01
N LEU A 67 -8.30 3.92 5.43
CA LEU A 67 -7.94 3.91 4.01
C LEU A 67 -9.18 3.99 3.10
N ALA A 68 -10.28 3.32 3.47
CA ALA A 68 -11.53 3.40 2.70
C ALA A 68 -12.12 4.82 2.72
N VAL A 69 -12.08 5.52 3.84
CA VAL A 69 -12.51 6.93 3.95
C VAL A 69 -11.62 7.83 3.09
N LEU A 70 -10.31 7.75 3.25
CA LEU A 70 -9.36 8.60 2.48
C LEU A 70 -9.45 8.34 0.97
N ARG A 71 -9.70 7.10 0.56
CA ARG A 71 -9.89 6.73 -0.85
C ARG A 71 -11.16 7.33 -1.42
N ALA A 72 -12.26 7.34 -0.66
CA ALA A 72 -13.54 7.91 -1.09
C ALA A 72 -13.48 9.43 -1.20
N GLU A 73 -12.88 10.10 -0.23
CA GLU A 73 -12.86 11.55 -0.13
C GLU A 73 -11.72 12.22 -0.91
N ARG A 74 -10.59 11.50 -1.14
CA ARG A 74 -9.37 12.03 -1.80
C ARG A 74 -9.01 13.44 -1.31
N PRO A 75 -8.85 13.66 0.00
CA PRO A 75 -8.76 15.00 0.58
C PRO A 75 -7.51 15.77 0.13
N ARG A 76 -6.45 15.06 -0.22
CA ARG A 76 -5.18 15.64 -0.66
C ARG A 76 -4.57 14.76 -1.75
N PRO A 77 -4.92 14.99 -3.02
CA PRO A 77 -4.25 14.31 -4.13
C PRO A 77 -2.77 14.71 -4.13
N PRO A 78 -1.87 13.78 -4.43
CA PRO A 78 -0.45 14.06 -4.44
C PRO A 78 -0.10 14.99 -5.60
N THR A 79 0.91 15.84 -5.38
CA THR A 79 1.60 16.52 -6.47
C THR A 79 2.85 15.71 -6.84
N ARG A 80 3.39 15.94 -8.03
CA ARG A 80 4.64 15.29 -8.47
C ARG A 80 5.76 15.45 -7.44
N GLU A 81 5.91 16.67 -6.90
CA GLU A 81 6.96 17.02 -5.94
C GLU A 81 6.76 16.35 -4.59
N SER A 82 5.50 16.20 -4.16
CA SER A 82 5.18 15.55 -2.89
C SER A 82 5.43 14.05 -2.92
N PHE A 83 5.49 13.46 -4.10
CA PHE A 83 5.59 12.02 -4.28
C PHE A 83 7.03 11.53 -4.56
N ALA A 84 7.84 12.29 -5.27
CA ALA A 84 9.23 11.96 -5.52
C ALA A 84 10.01 11.80 -4.20
N GLY A 85 10.90 10.81 -4.13
CA GLY A 85 11.75 10.58 -2.95
C GLY A 85 11.83 9.13 -2.51
N THR A 86 12.26 8.93 -1.28
CA THR A 86 12.48 7.62 -0.68
C THR A 86 11.41 7.32 0.36
N TRP A 87 10.78 6.17 0.21
CA TRP A 87 9.63 5.76 1.01
C TRP A 87 9.82 4.38 1.61
N GLU A 88 9.29 4.15 2.80
CA GLU A 88 9.22 2.85 3.45
C GLU A 88 7.79 2.33 3.41
N LEU A 89 7.58 1.11 2.94
CA LEU A 89 6.28 0.43 3.03
C LEU A 89 6.05 -0.01 4.48
N ILE A 90 4.98 0.50 5.08
CA ILE A 90 4.67 0.26 6.49
C ILE A 90 3.60 -0.81 6.64
N TRP A 91 2.53 -0.71 5.86
CA TRP A 91 1.35 -1.56 6.01
C TRP A 91 0.76 -1.92 4.66
N ASN A 92 0.22 -3.14 4.58
CA ASN A 92 -0.42 -3.68 3.39
C ASN A 92 -1.65 -4.52 3.75
N ASP A 93 -2.75 -4.37 3.03
CA ASP A 93 -4.02 -5.04 3.32
C ASP A 93 -4.00 -6.56 3.12
N LYS A 94 -3.17 -7.07 2.20
CA LYS A 94 -3.02 -8.52 2.02
C LYS A 94 -2.38 -9.18 3.25
N LEU A 95 -1.51 -8.45 3.94
CA LEU A 95 -0.90 -8.89 5.19
C LEU A 95 -1.81 -8.67 6.41
N ALA A 96 -2.87 -7.87 6.30
CA ALA A 96 -3.80 -7.61 7.40
C ALA A 96 -4.49 -8.89 7.89
N LYS A 97 -4.66 -9.87 7.00
CA LYS A 97 -5.24 -11.18 7.31
C LYS A 97 -4.26 -12.19 7.91
N VAL A 98 -2.98 -11.82 8.02
CA VAL A 98 -1.94 -12.68 8.61
C VAL A 98 -1.80 -12.34 10.11
N PRO A 99 -2.22 -13.22 11.04
CA PRO A 99 -2.37 -12.88 12.46
C PRO A 99 -1.11 -12.37 13.15
N VAL A 100 0.07 -12.83 12.71
CA VAL A 100 1.35 -12.47 13.34
C VAL A 100 1.78 -11.04 12.99
N VAL A 101 1.53 -10.60 11.74
CA VAL A 101 2.02 -9.31 11.24
C VAL A 101 0.95 -8.23 11.22
N ASN A 102 -0.35 -8.60 11.27
CA ASN A 102 -1.46 -7.66 11.34
C ASN A 102 -1.41 -6.55 10.28
N GLY A 103 -0.99 -6.88 9.07
CA GLY A 103 -0.84 -5.92 7.97
C GLY A 103 0.51 -5.19 7.93
N TYR A 104 1.25 -5.17 9.02
CA TYR A 104 2.55 -4.49 9.04
C TYR A 104 3.62 -5.29 8.31
N MET A 105 4.47 -4.58 7.57
CA MET A 105 5.58 -5.20 6.85
C MET A 105 6.57 -5.81 7.84
N PRO A 106 6.84 -7.13 7.77
CA PRO A 106 7.80 -7.79 8.65
C PRO A 106 9.26 -7.44 8.31
N ASN A 107 9.50 -7.06 7.06
CA ASN A 107 10.79 -6.68 6.53
C ASN A 107 10.78 -5.19 6.16
N ARG A 108 11.95 -4.58 6.09
CA ARG A 108 12.06 -3.23 5.57
C ARG A 108 12.00 -3.26 4.05
N GLU A 109 10.96 -2.65 3.50
CA GLU A 109 10.78 -2.46 2.06
C GLU A 109 10.87 -0.96 1.74
N THR A 110 11.87 -0.60 0.96
CA THR A 110 12.13 0.78 0.58
C THR A 110 11.83 0.97 -0.91
N LEU A 111 11.02 1.98 -1.22
CA LEU A 111 10.70 2.40 -2.58
C LEU A 111 11.38 3.74 -2.85
N VAL A 112 12.16 3.84 -3.91
CA VAL A 112 12.73 5.10 -4.40
C VAL A 112 12.04 5.45 -5.70
N TRP A 113 11.30 6.55 -5.70
CA TRP A 113 10.55 7.02 -6.85
C TRP A 113 11.31 8.17 -7.50
N ASP A 114 11.97 7.88 -8.61
CA ASP A 114 12.68 8.86 -9.42
C ASP A 114 11.86 9.18 -10.66
N LEU A 115 11.08 10.26 -10.58
CA LEU A 115 10.21 10.69 -11.67
C LEU A 115 10.99 11.34 -12.82
N ASP A 116 12.20 11.82 -12.59
CA ASP A 116 13.03 12.44 -13.61
C ASP A 116 13.72 11.39 -14.47
N SER A 117 14.32 10.37 -13.86
CA SER A 117 14.88 9.23 -14.58
C SER A 117 13.81 8.20 -15.00
N ARG A 118 12.55 8.40 -14.61
CA ARG A 118 11.41 7.52 -14.88
C ARG A 118 11.66 6.09 -14.38
N ALA A 119 12.22 5.99 -13.19
CA ALA A 119 12.57 4.73 -12.55
C ALA A 119 11.97 4.58 -11.16
N LEU A 120 11.70 3.35 -10.78
CA LEU A 120 11.37 2.92 -9.43
C LEU A 120 12.40 1.90 -8.99
N ASP A 121 13.05 2.11 -7.85
CA ASP A 121 13.86 1.09 -7.20
C ASP A 121 13.12 0.58 -5.95
N LEU A 122 12.77 -0.69 -5.93
CA LEU A 122 12.28 -1.39 -4.74
C LEU A 122 13.43 -2.19 -4.12
N ARG A 123 13.68 -1.97 -2.85
CA ARG A 123 14.70 -2.65 -2.05
C ARG A 123 14.02 -3.37 -0.90
N VAL A 124 14.31 -4.65 -0.74
CA VAL A 124 13.78 -5.48 0.34
C VAL A 124 14.92 -6.01 1.19
N GLU A 125 15.00 -5.52 2.41
CA GLU A 125 15.93 -6.00 3.43
C GLU A 125 15.25 -7.15 4.18
N THR A 126 15.69 -8.40 3.98
CA THR A 126 15.06 -9.58 4.58
C THR A 126 15.63 -9.89 5.97
N LEU A 127 16.92 -10.19 6.05
CA LEU A 127 17.63 -10.49 7.29
C LEU A 127 19.01 -9.83 7.27
N PRO A 128 19.59 -9.47 8.44
CA PRO A 128 20.87 -8.72 8.50
C PRO A 128 22.06 -9.38 7.82
N PHE A 129 22.00 -10.68 7.56
CA PHE A 129 23.06 -11.46 6.93
C PHE A 129 22.74 -11.92 5.51
N LEU A 130 21.57 -11.57 4.97
CA LEU A 130 21.21 -11.85 3.59
C LEU A 130 21.37 -10.61 2.72
N PRO A 131 21.73 -10.79 1.45
CA PRO A 131 21.83 -9.65 0.53
C PRO A 131 20.44 -9.03 0.33
N GLU A 132 20.45 -7.71 0.20
CA GLU A 132 19.26 -6.93 -0.18
C GLU A 132 18.75 -7.39 -1.55
N ILE A 133 17.44 -7.58 -1.67
CA ILE A 133 16.79 -7.84 -2.95
C ILE A 133 16.47 -6.51 -3.59
N LYS A 134 16.96 -6.29 -4.82
CA LYS A 134 16.69 -5.07 -5.59
C LYS A 134 15.85 -5.41 -6.81
N ILE A 135 14.74 -4.69 -6.96
CA ILE A 135 13.86 -4.79 -8.11
C ILE A 135 13.78 -3.40 -8.73
N ARG A 136 14.15 -3.29 -9.99
CA ARG A 136 14.07 -2.04 -10.74
C ARG A 136 12.81 -2.03 -11.60
N GLY A 137 12.01 -1.00 -11.44
CA GLY A 137 10.93 -0.67 -12.34
C GLY A 137 11.35 0.44 -13.31
N GLU A 138 10.89 0.34 -14.54
CA GLU A 138 11.19 1.26 -15.64
C GLU A 138 9.90 1.88 -16.18
N ASN A 139 10.06 2.90 -17.02
CA ASN A 139 8.94 3.61 -17.64
C ASN A 139 7.96 4.19 -16.62
N LEU A 140 8.48 4.64 -15.48
CA LEU A 140 7.67 5.28 -14.46
C LEU A 140 7.03 6.53 -15.03
N THR A 141 5.71 6.59 -14.94
CA THR A 141 4.89 7.75 -15.29
C THR A 141 3.96 8.08 -14.13
N TYR A 142 3.66 9.34 -13.99
CA TYR A 142 2.73 9.89 -13.02
C TYR A 142 1.76 10.81 -13.74
N ASP A 143 0.47 10.65 -13.52
CA ASP A 143 -0.55 11.55 -14.03
C ASP A 143 -1.14 12.46 -12.93
N GLU A 144 -1.85 13.50 -13.34
CA GLU A 144 -2.41 14.51 -12.44
C GLU A 144 -3.50 13.96 -11.49
N ASP A 145 -4.07 12.80 -11.83
CA ASP A 145 -5.07 12.13 -11.01
C ASP A 145 -4.42 11.28 -9.89
N GLY A 146 -3.09 11.21 -9.84
CA GLY A 146 -2.35 10.47 -8.84
C GLY A 146 -2.06 9.02 -9.24
N LEU A 147 -2.22 8.65 -10.50
CA LEU A 147 -1.95 7.32 -10.98
C LEU A 147 -0.50 7.17 -11.44
N LEU A 148 0.24 6.31 -10.76
CA LEU A 148 1.57 5.90 -11.16
C LEU A 148 1.51 4.62 -11.98
N LYS A 149 2.34 4.54 -13.02
CA LYS A 149 2.49 3.33 -13.84
C LYS A 149 3.97 3.05 -14.06
N TYR A 150 4.36 1.79 -13.97
CA TYR A 150 5.72 1.34 -14.25
C TYR A 150 5.73 -0.11 -14.72
N THR A 151 6.84 -0.56 -15.31
CA THR A 151 7.06 -1.93 -15.77
C THR A 151 8.24 -2.56 -15.04
N VAL A 152 8.20 -3.88 -14.81
CA VAL A 152 9.30 -4.65 -14.24
C VAL A 152 9.63 -5.78 -15.21
N GLY A 153 10.72 -5.62 -15.96
CA GLY A 153 11.08 -6.56 -17.03
C GLY A 153 9.94 -6.72 -18.05
N ASP A 154 9.66 -7.95 -18.45
CA ASP A 154 8.63 -8.27 -19.44
C ASP A 154 7.22 -8.45 -18.84
N LYS A 155 7.01 -8.06 -17.57
CA LYS A 155 5.70 -8.18 -16.92
C LYS A 155 4.74 -7.08 -17.38
N PRO A 156 3.41 -7.33 -17.30
CA PRO A 156 2.43 -6.28 -17.51
C PRO A 156 2.68 -5.08 -16.62
N PRO A 157 2.34 -3.85 -17.05
CA PRO A 157 2.49 -2.65 -16.24
C PRO A 157 1.79 -2.78 -14.89
N SER A 158 2.48 -2.38 -13.83
CA SER A 158 1.92 -2.22 -12.49
C SER A 158 1.46 -0.79 -12.30
N THR A 159 0.39 -0.61 -11.53
CA THR A 159 -0.18 0.71 -11.22
C THR A 159 -0.27 0.93 -9.72
N TRP A 160 -0.14 2.19 -9.31
CA TRP A 160 -0.46 2.67 -7.98
C TRP A 160 -1.41 3.86 -8.10
N ASP A 161 -2.60 3.73 -7.58
CA ASP A 161 -3.57 4.81 -7.45
C ASP A 161 -3.34 5.50 -6.09
N VAL A 162 -2.66 6.64 -6.11
CA VAL A 162 -2.34 7.42 -4.92
C VAL A 162 -3.49 8.37 -4.64
N PHE A 163 -4.22 8.13 -3.58
CA PHE A 163 -5.40 8.91 -3.21
C PHE A 163 -5.18 9.87 -2.04
N HIS A 164 -4.04 9.77 -1.34
CA HIS A 164 -3.65 10.70 -0.29
C HIS A 164 -2.13 10.81 -0.17
N ALA A 165 -1.63 12.04 -0.06
CA ALA A 165 -0.21 12.32 0.20
C ALA A 165 -0.07 13.60 1.03
N ALA A 166 0.23 13.47 2.32
CA ALA A 166 0.47 14.58 3.22
C ALA A 166 1.36 14.15 4.41
N ASP A 167 2.05 15.12 5.00
CA ASP A 167 2.81 14.97 6.24
C ASP A 167 3.82 13.81 6.23
N GLY A 168 4.39 13.52 5.06
CA GLY A 168 5.33 12.42 4.88
C GLY A 168 4.67 11.04 4.87
N VAL A 169 3.36 10.95 4.67
CA VAL A 169 2.61 9.69 4.54
C VAL A 169 1.87 9.67 3.22
N VAL A 170 1.90 8.54 2.53
CA VAL A 170 1.15 8.29 1.31
C VAL A 170 0.27 7.05 1.49
N CYS A 171 -0.98 7.17 1.04
CA CYS A 171 -1.92 6.07 0.95
C CYS A 171 -2.24 5.80 -0.52
N ALA A 172 -2.08 4.56 -0.94
CA ALA A 172 -2.28 4.17 -2.33
C ALA A 172 -2.85 2.75 -2.46
N GLU A 173 -3.49 2.48 -3.59
CA GLU A 173 -3.85 1.13 -4.01
C GLU A 173 -2.95 0.68 -5.16
N SER A 174 -2.21 -0.39 -4.94
CA SER A 174 -1.38 -1.02 -5.97
C SER A 174 -2.12 -2.16 -6.65
N SER A 175 -2.04 -2.26 -7.97
CA SER A 175 -2.57 -3.41 -8.72
C SER A 175 -1.95 -4.74 -8.30
N ALA A 176 -0.72 -4.72 -7.78
CA ALA A 176 0.00 -5.91 -7.35
C ALA A 176 -0.27 -6.28 -5.88
N THR A 177 -0.31 -5.28 -4.98
CA THR A 177 -0.29 -5.52 -3.54
C THR A 177 -1.55 -5.05 -2.80
N GLY A 178 -2.50 -4.37 -3.45
CA GLY A 178 -3.70 -3.83 -2.83
C GLY A 178 -3.45 -2.51 -2.11
N LEU A 179 -4.16 -2.25 -1.00
CA LEU A 179 -4.03 -1.01 -0.23
C LEU A 179 -2.72 -0.97 0.56
N ASN A 180 -2.06 0.18 0.55
CA ASN A 180 -0.76 0.38 1.17
C ASN A 180 -0.71 1.70 1.93
N VAL A 181 0.06 1.70 3.02
CA VAL A 181 0.53 2.90 3.71
C VAL A 181 2.04 2.94 3.60
N ILE A 182 2.58 4.01 3.03
CA ILE A 182 4.03 4.24 2.92
C ILE A 182 4.41 5.52 3.66
N ARG A 183 5.61 5.56 4.21
CA ARG A 183 6.16 6.70 4.97
C ARG A 183 7.44 7.19 4.32
N ARG A 184 7.62 8.51 4.23
CA ARG A 184 8.85 9.13 3.77
C ARG A 184 10.00 8.87 4.75
N ILE A 185 11.20 8.63 4.25
CA ILE A 185 12.41 8.35 5.05
C ILE A 185 13.64 9.19 4.63
N ASP A 186 13.51 10.04 3.62
CA ASP A 186 14.50 11.05 3.20
C ASP A 186 14.21 12.43 3.80
#